data_69ec0026b62b2ae405cbc852b14131b5
#
_entry.id   69ec0026b62b2ae405cbc852b14131b5
#
_cell.length_a   1.000
_cell.length_b   1.000
_cell.length_c   1.000
_cell.angle_alpha   90.00
_cell.angle_beta   90.00
_cell.angle_gamma   90.00
#
_symmetry.space_group_name_H-M   'P 1'
#
loop_
_entity.id
_entity.type
_entity.pdbx_description
1 polymer ?
#
loop_
_entity_poly.entity_id
_entity_poly.type
_entity_poly.pdbx_seq_one_letter_code
_entity_poly.pdbx_strand_id
1 'polypeptide(L)'
;TYSRTKALFNDFVRQLKRPDIVYLAEIFAAREKNTLGISSKDLADNIDGARFYKTFGEIVQSLRETAQPGDIILTVGAGNVYKIGEQLLEDDYE
;
A
#
# COMPACT_ATOMS: atom_id res chain seq x y z
N THR A 1 -6.82 -3.93 -9.03
CA THR A 1 -6.67 -3.83 -10.49
C THR A 1 -6.81 -2.39 -10.95
N TYR A 2 -6.32 -2.09 -12.14
CA TYR A 2 -6.42 -0.73 -12.69
C TYR A 2 -7.87 -0.32 -12.93
N SER A 3 -8.68 -1.20 -13.51
CA SER A 3 -10.07 -0.89 -13.82
C SER A 3 -10.88 -0.64 -12.55
N ARG A 4 -10.70 -1.47 -11.53
CA ARG A 4 -11.38 -1.29 -10.25
C ARG A 4 -10.93 -0.01 -9.55
N THR A 5 -9.63 0.26 -9.55
CA THR A 5 -9.09 1.48 -8.94
C THR A 5 -9.66 2.72 -9.62
N LYS A 6 -9.72 2.72 -10.96
CA LYS A 6 -10.28 3.85 -11.70
C LYS A 6 -11.76 4.07 -11.40
N ALA A 7 -12.55 2.97 -11.40
CA ALA A 7 -13.99 3.04 -11.18
C ALA A 7 -14.36 3.50 -9.77
N LEU A 8 -13.56 3.13 -8.78
CA LEU A 8 -13.83 3.38 -7.36
C LEU A 8 -12.84 4.36 -6.73
N PHE A 9 -12.16 5.17 -7.55
CA PHE A 9 -11.06 6.03 -7.10
C PHE A 9 -11.44 6.89 -5.89
N ASN A 10 -12.56 7.60 -5.98
CA ASN A 10 -12.99 8.49 -4.88
C ASN A 10 -13.33 7.72 -3.61
N ASP A 11 -13.89 6.52 -3.75
CA ASP A 11 -14.19 5.65 -2.61
C ASP A 11 -12.90 5.14 -1.97
N PHE A 12 -11.90 4.73 -2.76
CA PHE A 12 -10.59 4.34 -2.24
C PHE A 12 -9.94 5.49 -1.48
N VAL A 13 -9.94 6.69 -2.04
CA VAL A 13 -9.36 7.87 -1.36
C VAL A 13 -10.04 8.09 -0.02
N ARG A 14 -11.37 8.06 0.01
CA ARG A 14 -12.14 8.29 1.23
C ARG A 14 -11.83 7.26 2.32
N GLN A 15 -11.81 5.97 1.95
CA GLN A 15 -11.57 4.90 2.91
C GLN A 15 -10.11 4.85 3.38
N LEU A 16 -9.17 5.15 2.50
CA LEU A 16 -7.75 5.13 2.83
C LEU A 16 -7.32 6.31 3.70
N LYS A 17 -8.20 7.27 3.95
CA LYS A 17 -7.95 8.34 4.92
C LYS A 17 -8.22 7.92 6.36
N ARG A 18 -8.83 6.75 6.58
CA ARG A 18 -9.20 6.30 7.92
C ARG A 18 -8.02 5.82 8.78
N PRO A 19 -7.02 5.08 8.23
CA PRO A 19 -5.85 4.73 9.03
C PRO A 19 -5.00 5.96 9.38
N ASP A 20 -4.19 5.85 10.43
CA ASP A 20 -3.29 6.93 10.82
C ASP A 20 -2.20 7.16 9.80
N ILE A 21 -1.61 6.07 9.28
CA ILE A 21 -0.56 6.12 8.26
C ILE A 21 -0.92 5.11 7.16
N VAL A 22 -0.77 5.54 5.91
CA VAL A 22 -1.07 4.71 4.75
C VAL A 22 0.18 4.51 3.91
N TYR A 23 0.50 3.25 3.64
CA TYR A 23 1.53 2.87 2.68
C TYR A 23 0.86 2.22 1.47
N LEU A 24 1.19 2.70 0.29
CA LEU A 24 0.62 2.19 -0.96
C LEU A 24 1.71 1.55 -1.80
N ALA A 25 1.48 0.30 -2.19
CA ALA A 25 2.29 -0.40 -3.17
C ALA A 25 1.70 -0.18 -4.57
N GLU A 26 2.44 -0.60 -5.60
CA GLU A 26 1.95 -0.52 -6.98
C GLU A 26 0.65 -1.32 -7.13
N ILE A 27 -0.24 -0.86 -8.01
CA ILE A 27 -1.52 -1.52 -8.24
C ILE A 27 -1.32 -2.95 -8.73
N PHE A 28 -2.05 -3.90 -8.12
CA PHE A 28 -2.09 -5.27 -8.58
C PHE A 28 -2.86 -5.33 -9.91
N ALA A 29 -2.13 -5.55 -11.00
CA ALA A 29 -2.68 -5.42 -12.35
C ALA A 29 -3.66 -6.54 -12.73
N ALA A 30 -3.53 -7.73 -12.15
CA ALA A 30 -4.38 -8.88 -12.46
C ALA A 30 -4.47 -9.16 -13.97
N ARG A 31 -3.31 -9.11 -14.66
CA ARG A 31 -3.18 -9.30 -16.11
C ARG A 31 -3.74 -8.15 -16.96
N GLU A 32 -4.19 -7.08 -16.35
CA GLU A 32 -4.60 -5.89 -17.10
C GLU A 32 -3.38 -5.08 -17.56
N LYS A 33 -3.53 -4.37 -18.67
CA LYS A 33 -2.58 -3.33 -19.05
C LYS A 33 -3.07 -2.00 -18.49
N ASN A 34 -2.13 -1.13 -18.12
CA ASN A 34 -2.49 0.18 -17.58
C ASN A 34 -2.85 1.15 -18.71
N THR A 35 -3.96 0.87 -19.38
CA THR A 35 -4.49 1.73 -20.45
C THR A 35 -5.29 2.91 -19.91
N LEU A 36 -5.62 2.88 -18.61
CA LEU A 36 -6.42 3.93 -17.97
C LEU A 36 -5.56 5.04 -17.35
N GLY A 37 -4.23 4.88 -17.36
CA GLY A 37 -3.32 5.89 -16.83
C GLY A 37 -3.44 6.11 -15.32
N ILE A 38 -3.81 5.08 -14.55
CA ILE A 38 -3.99 5.16 -13.11
C ILE A 38 -2.88 4.43 -12.38
N SER A 39 -2.45 4.92 -11.22
CA SER A 39 -1.44 4.27 -10.39
C SER A 39 -1.72 4.49 -8.91
N SER A 40 -1.03 3.72 -8.06
CA SER A 40 -1.10 3.92 -6.61
C SER A 40 -0.57 5.30 -6.20
N LYS A 41 0.33 5.87 -6.98
CA LYS A 41 0.80 7.24 -6.74
C LYS A 41 -0.33 8.24 -6.85
N ASP A 42 -1.27 8.04 -7.80
CA ASP A 42 -2.44 8.91 -7.95
C ASP A 42 -3.30 8.88 -6.67
N LEU A 43 -3.45 7.70 -6.06
CA LEU A 43 -4.15 7.60 -4.77
C LEU A 43 -3.38 8.35 -3.68
N ALA A 44 -2.07 8.16 -3.60
CA ALA A 44 -1.24 8.79 -2.59
C ALA A 44 -1.28 10.32 -2.69
N ASP A 45 -1.30 10.86 -3.91
CA ASP A 45 -1.35 12.30 -4.13
C ASP A 45 -2.65 12.94 -3.61
N ASN A 46 -3.70 12.15 -3.41
CA ASN A 46 -4.98 12.61 -2.90
C ASN A 46 -5.19 12.33 -1.41
N ILE A 47 -4.20 11.79 -0.72
CA ILE A 47 -4.28 11.45 0.70
C ILE A 47 -3.09 12.09 1.42
N ASP A 48 -3.35 13.04 2.31
CA ASP A 48 -2.28 13.72 3.05
C ASP A 48 -1.49 12.72 3.89
N GLY A 49 -0.17 12.72 3.73
CA GLY A 49 0.71 11.86 4.48
C GLY A 49 0.80 10.42 3.98
N ALA A 50 0.06 10.04 2.95
CA ALA A 50 0.20 8.72 2.36
C ALA A 50 1.54 8.60 1.64
N ARG A 51 2.14 7.41 1.71
CA ARG A 51 3.44 7.11 1.13
C ARG A 51 3.31 6.03 0.08
N PHE A 52 3.84 6.30 -1.10
CA PHE A 52 3.87 5.33 -2.20
C PHE A 52 5.29 4.85 -2.44
N TYR A 53 5.45 3.54 -2.59
CA TYR A 53 6.73 2.94 -2.96
C TYR A 53 6.50 1.90 -4.06
N LYS A 54 7.44 1.81 -5.00
CA LYS A 54 7.34 0.88 -6.11
C LYS A 54 7.60 -0.57 -5.70
N THR A 55 8.38 -0.80 -4.66
CA THR A 55 8.77 -2.15 -4.23
C THR A 55 8.35 -2.42 -2.80
N PHE A 56 8.10 -3.70 -2.51
CA PHE A 56 7.80 -4.14 -1.15
C PHE A 56 8.97 -3.93 -0.21
N GLY A 57 10.20 -4.10 -0.72
CA GLY A 57 11.40 -3.87 0.09
C GLY A 57 11.50 -2.45 0.62
N GLU A 58 11.14 -1.46 -0.20
CA GLU A 58 11.10 -0.06 0.23
C GLU A 58 10.05 0.17 1.33
N ILE A 59 8.89 -0.47 1.21
CA ILE A 59 7.83 -0.38 2.22
C ILE A 59 8.30 -1.00 3.53
N VAL A 60 8.90 -2.19 3.48
CA VAL A 60 9.42 -2.88 4.67
C VAL A 60 10.47 -2.02 5.37
N GLN A 61 11.39 -1.44 4.60
CA GLN A 61 12.44 -0.58 5.16
C GLN A 61 11.83 0.64 5.88
N SER A 62 10.87 1.31 5.25
CA SER A 62 10.21 2.47 5.84
C SER A 62 9.44 2.10 7.11
N LEU A 63 8.75 0.96 7.10
CA LEU A 63 8.02 0.48 8.28
C LEU A 63 8.96 0.18 9.46
N ARG A 64 10.12 -0.43 9.21
CA ARG A 64 11.11 -0.69 10.25
C ARG A 64 11.61 0.59 10.90
N GLU A 65 11.73 1.65 10.13
CA GLU A 65 12.22 2.94 10.62
C GLU A 65 11.17 3.71 11.40
N THR A 66 9.88 3.53 11.08
CA THR A 66 8.81 4.39 11.59
C THR A 66 7.86 3.71 12.56
N ALA A 67 7.68 2.40 12.51
CA ALA A 67 6.75 1.70 13.38
C ALA A 67 7.24 1.71 14.84
N GLN A 68 6.31 1.86 15.77
CA GLN A 68 6.57 1.93 17.20
C GLN A 68 5.89 0.79 17.92
N PRO A 69 6.39 0.39 19.13
CA PRO A 69 5.67 -0.58 19.94
C PRO A 69 4.23 -0.12 20.21
N GLY A 70 3.29 -1.03 20.04
CA GLY A 70 1.87 -0.74 20.17
C GLY A 70 1.17 -0.41 18.87
N ASP A 71 1.92 -0.19 17.79
CA ASP A 71 1.32 0.04 16.47
C ASP A 71 0.74 -1.25 15.91
N ILE A 72 -0.36 -1.11 15.16
CA ILE A 72 -0.97 -2.22 14.42
C ILE A 72 -0.70 -2.00 12.94
N ILE A 73 -0.10 -3.00 12.29
CA ILE A 73 0.19 -2.96 10.86
C ILE A 73 -0.74 -3.93 10.15
N LEU A 74 -1.57 -3.39 9.26
CA LEU A 74 -2.50 -4.19 8.45
C LEU A 74 -2.01 -4.24 7.01
N THR A 75 -1.95 -5.46 6.45
CA THR A 75 -1.72 -5.63 5.01
C THR A 75 -3.05 -5.97 4.36
N VAL A 76 -3.47 -5.15 3.41
CA VAL A 76 -4.78 -5.27 2.78
C VAL A 76 -4.62 -5.29 1.27
N GLY A 77 -5.18 -6.29 0.62
CA GLY A 77 -5.15 -6.35 -0.83
C GLY A 77 -5.08 -7.76 -1.37
N ALA A 78 -5.13 -7.85 -2.69
CA ALA A 78 -4.94 -9.10 -3.42
C ALA A 78 -3.46 -9.28 -3.77
N GLY A 79 -3.08 -10.48 -4.19
CA GLY A 79 -1.72 -10.76 -4.63
C GLY A 79 -0.74 -10.90 -3.47
N ASN A 80 0.41 -10.23 -3.58
CA ASN A 80 1.57 -10.50 -2.73
C ASN A 80 1.77 -9.54 -1.56
N VAL A 81 0.85 -8.63 -1.32
CA VAL A 81 1.04 -7.59 -0.30
C VAL A 81 1.26 -8.18 1.10
N TYR A 82 0.70 -9.36 1.39
CA TYR A 82 0.89 -10.04 2.67
C TYR A 82 2.36 -10.37 2.97
N LYS A 83 3.20 -10.45 1.94
CA LYS A 83 4.64 -10.74 2.11
C LYS A 83 5.36 -9.66 2.89
N ILE A 84 4.86 -8.43 2.87
CA ILE A 84 5.41 -7.34 3.66
C ILE A 84 5.32 -7.69 5.15
N GLY A 85 4.14 -8.14 5.60
CA GLY A 85 3.96 -8.54 7.00
C GLY A 85 4.83 -9.72 7.39
N GLU A 86 4.93 -10.72 6.52
CA GLU A 86 5.78 -11.89 6.77
C GLU A 86 7.24 -11.48 6.94
N GLN A 87 7.74 -10.60 6.07
CA GLN A 87 9.13 -10.16 6.14
C GLN A 87 9.42 -9.37 7.41
N LEU A 88 8.49 -8.54 7.85
CA LEU A 88 8.63 -7.82 9.11
C LEU A 88 8.71 -8.77 10.30
N LEU A 89 7.90 -9.83 10.30
CA LEU A 89 7.90 -10.83 11.36
C LEU A 89 9.19 -11.65 11.40
N GLU A 90 9.74 -12.00 10.25
CA GLU A 90 11.00 -12.74 10.18
C GLU A 90 12.13 -11.98 10.87
N ASP A 91 12.19 -10.68 10.68
CA ASP A 91 13.23 -9.83 11.26
C ASP A 91 13.13 -9.72 12.78
N ASP A 92 11.94 -9.91 13.34
CA ASP A 92 11.73 -9.86 14.79
C ASP A 92 12.31 -11.07 15.51
N TYR A 93 12.68 -12.12 14.79
CA TYR A 93 13.27 -13.34 15.38
C TYR A 93 14.79 -13.32 15.44
N GLU A 94 15.40 -12.26 14.98
CA GLU A 94 16.86 -12.09 15.08
C GLU A 94 17.30 -11.44 16.44
#